data_d6870a28d6c9436c37f6cd0173e2d2dc
#
_entry.id   d6870a28d6c9436c37f6cd0173e2d2dc
#
_cell.length_a   1.000
_cell.length_b   1.000
_cell.length_c   1.000
_cell.angle_alpha   90.00
_cell.angle_beta   90.00
_cell.angle_gamma   90.00
#
_symmetry.space_group_name_H-M   'P 1'
#
loop_
_entity.id
_entity.type
_entity.pdbx_description
1 polymer ?
#
loop_
_entity_poly.entity_id
_entity_poly.type
_entity_poly.pdbx_seq_one_letter_code
_entity_poly.pdbx_strand_id
1 'polypeptide(L)'
;MLFRSNREVALLTVFELAYEKFTKEPKRDIRGVIERDLNTGKPLQYKPSEAFELALQEARDIAGLTLGDYTRQTKGRVFAEYPALNVVAQFKQYAISATYNVLRNFYLSVGAPFRKAEIEQFRLQLTKDGVPPATIDQRLDEAEQYRKEIYREGMKRLAGILGMTFLFG
;
A
#
# COMPACT_ATOMS: atom_id res chain seq x y z
N MET A 1 -10.19 -27.02 -7.94
CA MET A 1 -8.89 -27.13 -7.22
C MET A 1 -7.83 -26.16 -7.78
N LEU A 2 -7.67 -25.99 -9.08
CA LEU A 2 -6.68 -25.10 -9.73
C LEU A 2 -6.71 -23.63 -9.21
N PHE A 3 -7.90 -23.08 -8.96
CA PHE A 3 -8.04 -21.69 -8.49
C PHE A 3 -7.51 -21.45 -7.07
N ARG A 4 -7.55 -22.46 -6.21
CA ARG A 4 -7.04 -22.35 -4.84
C ARG A 4 -5.51 -22.30 -4.83
N SER A 5 -4.87 -23.11 -5.66
CA SER A 5 -3.41 -23.15 -5.78
C SER A 5 -2.85 -21.84 -6.38
N ASN A 6 -3.51 -21.24 -7.38
CA ASN A 6 -3.06 -19.98 -7.97
C ASN A 6 -3.15 -18.80 -7.00
N ARG A 7 -4.19 -18.78 -6.14
CA ARG A 7 -4.31 -17.75 -5.11
C ARG A 7 -3.23 -17.90 -4.03
N GLU A 8 -2.96 -19.11 -3.61
CA GLU A 8 -1.92 -19.38 -2.62
C GLU A 8 -0.53 -19.06 -3.16
N VAL A 9 -0.25 -19.42 -4.41
CA VAL A 9 1.02 -19.06 -5.08
C VAL A 9 1.16 -17.54 -5.21
N ALA A 10 0.11 -16.83 -5.64
CA ALA A 10 0.14 -15.38 -5.75
C ALA A 10 0.37 -14.70 -4.39
N LEU A 11 -0.30 -15.18 -3.32
CA LEU A 11 -0.10 -14.69 -1.95
C LEU A 11 1.33 -14.90 -1.47
N LEU A 12 1.90 -16.08 -1.71
CA LEU A 12 3.27 -16.40 -1.32
C LEU A 12 4.26 -15.50 -2.06
N THR A 13 4.10 -15.33 -3.38
CA THR A 13 4.99 -14.48 -4.17
C THR A 13 4.96 -13.02 -3.70
N VAL A 14 3.77 -12.48 -3.44
CA VAL A 14 3.62 -11.11 -2.93
C VAL A 14 4.23 -10.99 -1.54
N PHE A 15 4.00 -11.99 -0.68
CA PHE A 15 4.59 -12.04 0.66
C PHE A 15 6.12 -12.06 0.61
N GLU A 16 6.72 -12.90 -0.23
CA GLU A 16 8.18 -12.98 -0.37
C GLU A 16 8.78 -11.65 -0.82
N LEU A 17 8.19 -11.01 -1.83
CA LEU A 17 8.62 -9.70 -2.31
C LEU A 17 8.49 -8.61 -1.24
N ALA A 18 7.38 -8.59 -0.51
CA ALA A 18 7.16 -7.64 0.58
C ALA A 18 8.12 -7.90 1.75
N TYR A 19 8.36 -9.16 2.11
CA TYR A 19 9.30 -9.51 3.16
C TYR A 19 10.74 -9.12 2.81
N GLU A 20 11.17 -9.38 1.58
CA GLU A 20 12.48 -8.95 1.07
C GLU A 20 12.61 -7.42 1.11
N LYS A 21 11.57 -6.69 0.73
CA LYS A 21 11.51 -5.23 0.82
C LYS A 21 11.71 -4.75 2.27
N PHE A 22 10.90 -5.21 3.21
CA PHE A 22 10.99 -4.79 4.61
C PHE A 22 12.28 -5.22 5.32
N THR A 23 12.95 -6.26 4.86
CA THR A 23 14.26 -6.66 5.41
C THR A 23 15.42 -5.83 4.88
N LYS A 24 15.30 -5.28 3.67
CA LYS A 24 16.36 -4.47 3.05
C LYS A 24 16.19 -2.97 3.28
N GLU A 25 14.96 -2.50 3.40
CA GLU A 25 14.70 -1.08 3.58
C GLU A 25 14.83 -0.65 5.05
N PRO A 26 15.28 0.59 5.29
CA PRO A 26 15.30 1.13 6.63
C PRO A 26 13.88 1.34 7.16
N LYS A 27 13.73 1.19 8.47
CA LYS A 27 12.46 1.42 9.15
C LYS A 27 12.04 2.87 8.98
N ARG A 28 10.77 3.07 8.59
CA ARG A 28 10.18 4.40 8.39
C ARG A 28 8.97 4.56 9.31
N ASP A 29 8.76 5.79 9.75
CA ASP A 29 7.53 6.17 10.46
C ASP A 29 6.35 6.33 9.47
N ILE A 30 5.16 6.64 9.99
CA ILE A 30 3.93 6.87 9.21
C ILE A 30 4.05 8.04 8.21
N ARG A 31 5.03 8.91 8.39
CA ARG A 31 5.32 10.07 7.53
C ARG A 31 6.39 9.78 6.49
N GLY A 32 7.01 8.59 6.54
CA GLY A 32 8.06 8.17 5.64
C GLY A 32 9.47 8.58 6.07
N VAL A 33 9.62 9.17 7.26
CA VAL A 33 10.93 9.56 7.82
C VAL A 33 11.65 8.31 8.31
N ILE A 34 12.94 8.21 7.99
CA ILE A 34 13.77 7.08 8.42
C ILE A 34 14.01 7.16 9.93
N GLU A 35 13.62 6.11 10.64
CA GLU A 35 13.94 5.97 12.07
C GLU A 35 15.44 5.69 12.25
N ARG A 36 16.07 6.42 13.16
CA ARG A 36 17.51 6.30 13.45
C ARG A 36 17.72 5.99 14.92
N ASP A 37 18.74 5.20 15.19
CA ASP A 37 19.21 4.96 16.56
C ASP A 37 19.72 6.27 17.15
N LEU A 38 19.23 6.63 18.33
CA LEU A 38 19.59 7.85 19.05
C LEU A 38 21.09 7.93 19.41
N ASN A 39 21.74 6.77 19.62
CA ASN A 39 23.13 6.72 20.06
C ASN A 39 24.11 6.71 18.89
N THR A 40 23.76 6.02 17.80
CA THR A 40 24.69 5.79 16.67
C THR A 40 24.34 6.60 15.43
N GLY A 41 23.14 7.20 15.39
CA GLY A 41 22.61 7.92 14.22
C GLY A 41 22.35 7.02 12.99
N LYS A 42 22.58 5.71 13.10
CA LYS A 42 22.37 4.76 12.00
C LYS A 42 20.88 4.49 11.77
N PRO A 43 20.45 4.28 10.51
CA PRO A 43 19.08 3.90 10.23
C PRO A 43 18.76 2.56 10.90
N LEU A 44 17.60 2.52 11.56
CA LEU A 44 17.07 1.28 12.13
C LEU A 44 16.51 0.39 11.03
N GLN A 45 16.66 -0.90 11.21
CA GLN A 45 16.01 -1.90 10.34
C GLN A 45 14.83 -2.53 11.08
N TYR A 46 13.87 -3.02 10.32
CA TYR A 46 12.77 -3.81 10.89
C TYR A 46 13.30 -5.09 11.52
N LYS A 47 12.79 -5.44 12.69
CA LYS A 47 13.04 -6.76 13.25
C LYS A 47 12.40 -7.82 12.35
N PRO A 48 12.97 -9.05 12.28
CA PRO A 48 12.40 -10.10 11.43
C PRO A 48 10.92 -10.39 11.68
N SER A 49 10.48 -10.32 12.94
CA SER A 49 9.07 -10.47 13.32
C SER A 49 8.18 -9.33 12.81
N GLU A 50 8.65 -8.09 12.93
CA GLU A 50 7.93 -6.90 12.42
C GLU A 50 7.85 -6.93 10.89
N ALA A 51 8.96 -7.25 10.22
CA ALA A 51 9.01 -7.39 8.77
C ALA A 51 8.06 -8.48 8.28
N PHE A 52 7.95 -9.59 9.00
CA PHE A 52 7.04 -10.68 8.68
C PHE A 52 5.57 -10.24 8.78
N GLU A 53 5.18 -9.56 9.86
CA GLU A 53 3.81 -9.09 10.05
C GLU A 53 3.41 -8.05 9.00
N LEU A 54 4.29 -7.09 8.70
CA LEU A 54 4.06 -6.08 7.68
C LEU A 54 3.95 -6.71 6.28
N ALA A 55 4.82 -7.66 5.95
CA ALA A 55 4.76 -8.38 4.69
C ALA A 55 3.47 -9.21 4.56
N LEU A 56 3.02 -9.84 5.63
CA LEU A 56 1.78 -10.58 5.66
C LEU A 56 0.56 -9.68 5.47
N GLN A 57 0.58 -8.50 6.08
CA GLN A 57 -0.46 -7.50 5.92
C GLN A 57 -0.50 -6.96 4.48
N GLU A 58 0.65 -6.58 3.91
CA GLU A 58 0.75 -6.11 2.52
C GLU A 58 0.28 -7.19 1.53
N ALA A 59 0.67 -8.45 1.75
CA ALA A 59 0.22 -9.56 0.92
C ALA A 59 -1.30 -9.77 0.99
N ARG A 60 -1.90 -9.68 2.17
CA ARG A 60 -3.35 -9.77 2.35
C ARG A 60 -4.09 -8.62 1.68
N ASP A 61 -3.58 -7.40 1.82
CA ASP A 61 -4.16 -6.22 1.20
C ASP A 61 -4.12 -6.30 -0.33
N ILE A 62 -2.99 -6.69 -0.90
CA ILE A 62 -2.85 -6.86 -2.35
C ILE A 62 -3.73 -7.99 -2.85
N ALA A 63 -3.77 -9.13 -2.15
CA ALA A 63 -4.64 -10.23 -2.53
C ALA A 63 -6.13 -9.89 -2.43
N GLY A 64 -6.53 -9.17 -1.38
CA GLY A 64 -7.90 -8.67 -1.24
C GLY A 64 -8.30 -7.72 -2.37
N LEU A 65 -7.35 -6.86 -2.80
CA LEU A 65 -7.58 -5.91 -3.87
C LEU A 65 -7.57 -6.54 -5.27
N THR A 66 -6.68 -7.50 -5.53
CA THR A 66 -6.51 -8.09 -6.86
C THR A 66 -7.44 -9.27 -7.13
N LEU A 67 -7.66 -10.09 -6.12
CA LEU A 67 -8.46 -11.32 -6.27
C LEU A 67 -9.91 -11.16 -5.81
N GLY A 68 -10.23 -10.02 -5.21
CA GLY A 68 -11.53 -9.77 -4.58
C GLY A 68 -11.75 -10.65 -3.36
N ASP A 69 -12.53 -10.17 -2.41
CA ASP A 69 -12.97 -11.00 -1.29
C ASP A 69 -14.21 -11.79 -1.70
N TYR A 70 -14.01 -12.97 -2.29
CA TYR A 70 -15.07 -13.88 -2.69
C TYR A 70 -15.56 -14.77 -1.54
N THR A 71 -15.31 -14.38 -0.29
CA THR A 71 -15.77 -15.15 0.86
C THR A 71 -17.31 -15.16 0.94
N ARG A 72 -17.84 -16.22 1.53
CA ARG A 72 -19.27 -16.39 1.73
C ARG A 72 -19.91 -15.24 2.53
N GLN A 73 -19.10 -14.51 3.32
CA GLN A 73 -19.52 -13.40 4.15
C GLN A 73 -19.78 -12.12 3.36
N THR A 74 -19.07 -11.91 2.24
CA THR A 74 -19.29 -10.78 1.34
C THR A 74 -20.40 -11.01 0.33
N LYS A 75 -20.81 -12.29 0.16
CA LYS A 75 -21.97 -12.64 -0.67
C LYS A 75 -23.23 -12.55 0.20
N GLY A 76 -24.11 -11.62 -0.09
CA GLY A 76 -25.43 -11.58 0.55
C GLY A 76 -26.13 -12.95 0.44
N ARG A 77 -26.92 -13.31 1.46
CA ARG A 77 -27.57 -14.61 1.59
C ARG A 77 -28.32 -15.04 0.32
N VAL A 78 -28.96 -14.09 -0.35
CA VAL A 78 -29.70 -14.30 -1.61
C VAL A 78 -28.81 -14.84 -2.73
N PHE A 79 -27.56 -14.37 -2.84
CA PHE A 79 -26.63 -14.83 -3.87
C PHE A 79 -26.03 -16.20 -3.57
N ALA A 80 -26.05 -16.63 -2.29
CA ALA A 80 -25.60 -17.96 -1.90
C ALA A 80 -26.62 -19.05 -2.26
N GLU A 81 -27.90 -18.71 -2.33
CA GLU A 81 -29.01 -19.62 -2.58
C GLU A 81 -29.29 -19.81 -4.09
N TYR A 82 -28.94 -18.84 -4.93
CA TYR A 82 -29.23 -18.87 -6.37
C TYR A 82 -27.95 -18.87 -7.21
N PRO A 83 -27.53 -20.02 -7.80
CA PRO A 83 -26.29 -20.13 -8.58
C PRO A 83 -26.17 -19.15 -9.76
N ALA A 84 -27.27 -18.88 -10.46
CA ALA A 84 -27.30 -17.92 -11.57
C ALA A 84 -27.02 -16.48 -11.11
N LEU A 85 -27.54 -16.08 -9.95
CA LEU A 85 -27.26 -14.77 -9.37
C LEU A 85 -25.82 -14.67 -8.87
N ASN A 86 -25.17 -15.79 -8.54
CA ASN A 86 -23.79 -15.82 -8.12
C ASN A 86 -22.83 -15.36 -9.23
N VAL A 87 -23.12 -15.71 -10.49
CA VAL A 87 -22.34 -15.25 -11.66
C VAL A 87 -22.46 -13.72 -11.81
N VAL A 88 -23.67 -13.19 -11.74
CA VAL A 88 -23.92 -11.74 -11.79
C VAL A 88 -23.24 -11.02 -10.63
N ALA A 89 -23.29 -11.59 -9.42
CA ALA A 89 -22.63 -11.03 -8.25
C ALA A 89 -21.10 -11.00 -8.41
N GLN A 90 -20.50 -12.02 -9.04
CA GLN A 90 -19.06 -12.05 -9.31
C GLN A 90 -18.65 -10.92 -10.26
N PHE A 91 -19.40 -10.71 -11.35
CA PHE A 91 -19.12 -9.60 -12.27
C PHE A 91 -19.26 -8.24 -11.58
N LYS A 92 -20.32 -8.04 -10.80
CA LYS A 92 -20.53 -6.81 -10.03
C LYS A 92 -19.41 -6.58 -9.02
N GLN A 93 -18.97 -7.61 -8.33
CA GLN A 93 -17.88 -7.53 -7.34
C GLN A 93 -16.53 -7.22 -8.00
N TYR A 94 -16.27 -7.82 -9.19
CA TYR A 94 -15.11 -7.48 -9.99
C TYR A 94 -15.11 -6.01 -10.41
N ALA A 95 -16.21 -5.50 -10.92
CA ALA A 95 -16.35 -4.10 -11.31
C ALA A 95 -16.14 -3.15 -10.11
N ILE A 96 -16.72 -3.47 -8.95
CA ILE A 96 -16.53 -2.69 -7.72
C ILE A 96 -15.05 -2.70 -7.29
N SER A 97 -14.40 -3.87 -7.29
CA SER A 97 -12.99 -3.99 -6.91
C SER A 97 -12.08 -3.25 -7.89
N ALA A 98 -12.34 -3.34 -9.19
CA ALA A 98 -11.60 -2.61 -10.21
C ALA A 98 -11.74 -1.09 -10.04
N THR A 99 -12.98 -0.61 -9.83
CA THR A 99 -13.26 0.82 -9.58
C THR A 99 -12.58 1.30 -8.30
N TYR A 100 -12.66 0.52 -7.22
CA TYR A 100 -11.99 0.85 -5.96
C TYR A 100 -10.48 0.95 -6.13
N ASN A 101 -9.86 0.01 -6.86
CA ASN A 101 -8.43 0.03 -7.15
C ASN A 101 -8.03 1.29 -7.94
N VAL A 102 -8.81 1.67 -8.95
CA VAL A 102 -8.57 2.91 -9.71
C VAL A 102 -8.67 4.12 -8.79
N LEU A 103 -9.75 4.23 -8.02
CA LEU A 103 -9.97 5.35 -7.11
C LEU A 103 -8.89 5.43 -6.01
N ARG A 104 -8.49 4.30 -5.43
CA ARG A 104 -7.42 4.24 -4.43
C ARG A 104 -6.10 4.71 -5.00
N ASN A 105 -5.70 4.21 -6.17
CA ASN A 105 -4.45 4.62 -6.81
C ASN A 105 -4.48 6.09 -7.23
N PHE A 106 -5.64 6.57 -7.69
CA PHE A 106 -5.85 8.00 -7.97
C PHE A 106 -5.72 8.85 -6.70
N TYR A 107 -6.37 8.45 -5.60
CA TYR A 107 -6.27 9.13 -4.31
C TYR A 107 -4.84 9.16 -3.79
N LEU A 108 -4.12 8.05 -3.85
CA LEU A 108 -2.71 7.97 -3.46
C LEU A 108 -1.84 8.88 -4.34
N SER A 109 -2.11 8.93 -5.64
CA SER A 109 -1.36 9.77 -6.57
C SER A 109 -1.60 11.26 -6.34
N VAL A 110 -2.85 11.67 -6.12
CA VAL A 110 -3.22 13.08 -5.92
C VAL A 110 -2.93 13.56 -4.50
N GLY A 111 -3.11 12.70 -3.50
CA GLY A 111 -2.93 13.02 -2.08
C GLY A 111 -1.50 12.85 -1.56
N ALA A 112 -0.62 12.21 -2.32
CA ALA A 112 0.74 11.91 -1.88
C ALA A 112 1.66 13.14 -1.69
N PRO A 113 1.62 14.18 -2.56
CA PRO A 113 2.46 15.36 -2.36
C PRO A 113 2.12 16.06 -1.04
N PHE A 114 3.14 16.49 -0.31
CA PHE A 114 2.96 17.35 0.86
C PHE A 114 2.31 18.67 0.45
N ARG A 115 1.22 19.03 1.12
CA ARG A 115 0.70 20.39 1.04
C ARG A 115 1.59 21.31 1.88
N LYS A 116 1.74 22.56 1.46
CA LYS A 116 2.57 23.56 2.18
C LYS A 116 2.21 23.62 3.66
N ALA A 117 0.93 23.61 3.98
CA ALA A 117 0.45 23.62 5.37
C ALA A 117 0.90 22.40 6.18
N GLU A 118 0.95 21.22 5.58
CA GLU A 118 1.43 19.99 6.23
C GLU A 118 2.93 20.05 6.51
N ILE A 119 3.71 20.61 5.57
CA ILE A 119 5.15 20.79 5.75
C ILE A 119 5.42 21.76 6.92
N GLU A 120 4.70 22.88 6.98
CA GLU A 120 4.85 23.83 8.08
C GLU A 120 4.43 23.24 9.43
N GLN A 121 3.32 22.54 9.48
CA GLN A 121 2.90 21.84 10.71
C GLN A 121 3.93 20.81 11.15
N PHE A 122 4.49 20.04 10.22
CA PHE A 122 5.53 19.07 10.54
C PHE A 122 6.81 19.75 11.02
N ARG A 123 7.24 20.84 10.40
CA ARG A 123 8.37 21.65 10.84
C ARG A 123 8.16 22.19 12.25
N LEU A 124 6.98 22.76 12.54
CA LEU A 124 6.64 23.27 13.87
C LEU A 124 6.64 22.16 14.93
N GLN A 125 6.19 20.97 14.59
CA GLN A 125 6.20 19.84 15.50
C GLN A 125 7.63 19.40 15.81
N LEU A 126 8.50 19.24 14.81
CA LEU A 126 9.91 18.89 15.01
C LEU A 126 10.65 19.94 15.82
N THR A 127 10.33 21.22 15.63
CA THR A 127 10.91 22.31 16.43
C THR A 127 10.47 22.24 17.88
N LYS A 128 9.18 21.92 18.16
CA LYS A 128 8.68 21.71 19.53
C LYS A 128 9.32 20.51 20.21
N ASP A 129 9.62 19.46 19.44
CA ASP A 129 10.29 18.25 19.92
C ASP A 129 11.80 18.47 20.17
N GLY A 130 12.30 19.71 19.98
CA GLY A 130 13.69 20.08 20.24
C GLY A 130 14.69 19.52 19.21
N VAL A 131 14.23 19.17 18.03
CA VAL A 131 15.11 18.64 16.97
C VAL A 131 15.98 19.76 16.40
N PRO A 132 17.32 19.55 16.22
CA PRO A 132 18.20 20.55 15.62
C PRO A 132 17.77 20.97 14.22
N PRO A 133 17.91 22.27 13.84
CA PRO A 133 17.44 22.78 12.54
C PRO A 133 17.95 22.01 11.34
N ALA A 134 19.25 21.66 11.32
CA ALA A 134 19.83 20.86 10.23
C ALA A 134 19.17 19.47 10.08
N THR A 135 18.75 18.88 11.19
CA THR A 135 18.06 17.58 11.20
C THR A 135 16.60 17.74 10.77
N ILE A 136 15.99 18.90 11.03
CA ILE A 136 14.62 19.20 10.59
C ILE A 136 14.55 19.21 9.07
N ASP A 137 15.45 19.93 8.40
CA ASP A 137 15.46 20.01 6.94
C ASP A 137 15.72 18.63 6.32
N GLN A 138 16.65 17.85 6.86
CA GLN A 138 16.88 16.48 6.41
C GLN A 138 15.61 15.60 6.54
N ARG A 139 14.90 15.67 7.66
CA ARG A 139 13.65 14.88 7.86
C ARG A 139 12.52 15.31 6.94
N LEU A 140 12.43 16.61 6.65
CA LEU A 140 11.45 17.13 5.69
C LEU A 140 11.75 16.62 4.29
N ASP A 141 13.01 16.64 3.87
CA ASP A 141 13.44 16.14 2.56
C ASP A 141 13.18 14.63 2.43
N GLU A 142 13.49 13.83 3.46
CA GLU A 142 13.20 12.39 3.48
C GLU A 142 11.70 12.11 3.33
N ALA A 143 10.86 12.84 4.06
CA ALA A 143 9.40 12.70 3.97
C ALA A 143 8.86 13.13 2.59
N GLU A 144 9.40 14.20 2.02
CA GLU A 144 9.00 14.67 0.70
C GLU A 144 9.41 13.68 -0.42
N GLN A 145 10.64 13.13 -0.34
CA GLN A 145 11.11 12.12 -1.27
C GLN A 145 10.24 10.86 -1.21
N TYR A 146 9.93 10.37 -0.02
CA TYR A 146 9.05 9.21 0.16
C TYR A 146 7.66 9.44 -0.45
N ARG A 147 7.09 10.62 -0.27
CA ARG A 147 5.81 10.98 -0.89
C ARG A 147 5.88 11.08 -2.41
N LYS A 148 6.98 11.59 -2.95
CA LYS A 148 7.21 11.59 -4.41
C LYS A 148 7.33 10.17 -4.97
N GLU A 149 7.93 9.24 -4.23
CA GLU A 149 7.99 7.82 -4.60
C GLU A 149 6.59 7.21 -4.64
N ILE A 150 5.78 7.40 -3.58
CA ILE A 150 4.37 6.93 -3.54
C ILE A 150 3.57 7.50 -4.73
N TYR A 151 3.73 8.79 -5.01
CA TYR A 151 3.09 9.43 -6.16
C TYR A 151 3.48 8.75 -7.49
N ARG A 152 4.78 8.55 -7.71
CA ARG A 152 5.29 7.91 -8.94
C ARG A 152 4.77 6.48 -9.08
N GLU A 153 4.77 5.72 -7.99
CA GLU A 153 4.22 4.36 -8.02
C GLU A 153 2.71 4.33 -8.27
N GLY A 154 1.95 5.21 -7.63
CA GLY A 154 0.53 5.37 -7.87
C GLY A 154 0.23 5.70 -9.33
N MET A 155 0.99 6.63 -9.94
CA MET A 155 0.86 6.99 -11.35
C MET A 155 1.21 5.84 -12.29
N LYS A 156 2.28 5.08 -12.00
CA LYS A 156 2.63 3.87 -12.78
C LYS A 156 1.52 2.82 -12.73
N ARG A 157 0.94 2.58 -11.56
CA ARG A 157 -0.16 1.63 -11.38
C ARG A 157 -1.42 2.08 -12.14
N LEU A 158 -1.77 3.38 -12.07
CA LEU A 158 -2.89 3.94 -12.83
C LEU A 158 -2.66 3.82 -14.34
N ALA A 159 -1.47 4.15 -14.82
CA ALA A 159 -1.13 4.00 -16.24
C ALA A 159 -1.22 2.53 -16.69
N GLY A 160 -0.77 1.60 -15.85
CA GLY A 160 -0.93 0.16 -16.12
C GLY A 160 -2.40 -0.27 -16.21
N ILE A 161 -3.24 0.15 -15.27
CA ILE A 161 -4.68 -0.17 -15.27
C ILE A 161 -5.36 0.40 -16.52
N LEU A 162 -5.12 1.69 -16.82
CA LEU A 162 -5.69 2.34 -18.00
C LEU A 162 -5.18 1.69 -19.29
N GLY A 163 -3.88 1.40 -19.40
CA GLY A 163 -3.31 0.72 -20.57
C GLY A 163 -3.94 -0.64 -20.81
N MET A 164 -4.14 -1.44 -19.76
CA MET A 164 -4.83 -2.73 -19.86
C MET A 164 -6.29 -2.57 -20.29
N THR A 165 -6.99 -1.57 -19.78
CA THR A 165 -8.38 -1.31 -20.16
C THR A 165 -8.49 -0.91 -21.64
N PHE A 166 -7.53 -0.14 -22.16
CA PHE A 166 -7.52 0.23 -23.59
C PHE A 166 -7.13 -0.92 -24.53
N LEU A 167 -6.32 -1.88 -24.06
CA LEU A 167 -5.88 -3.01 -24.88
C LEU A 167 -6.89 -4.16 -24.93
N PHE A 168 -7.68 -4.33 -23.88
CA PHE A 168 -8.57 -5.49 -23.72
C PHE A 168 -10.05 -5.14 -23.53
N GLY A 169 -10.41 -3.87 -23.48
CA GLY A 169 -11.78 -3.35 -23.44
C GLY A 169 -12.23 -2.89 -24.80
#